data_843132414dabfac465debb0bae108662
#
_entry.id   843132414dabfac465debb0bae108662
#
_cell.length_a   1.000
_cell.length_b   1.000
_cell.length_c   1.000
_cell.angle_alpha   90.00
_cell.angle_beta   90.00
_cell.angle_gamma   90.00
#
_symmetry.space_group_name_H-M   'P 1'
#
loop_
_entity.id
_entity.type
_entity.pdbx_description
1 polymer ?
#
loop_
_entity_poly.entity_id
_entity_poly.type
_entity_poly.pdbx_seq_one_letter_code
_entity_poly.pdbx_strand_id
1 'polypeptide(L)'
;HNETDEPSGTQPLMYSVIRKHAPVREIYAKKLVANAVIEKDQPKKMVAEYRKLLEQGNHVVKSLVREPNPELFIDWSPYIGHAWIPYADTSTTLENLKAVGAKASEVPEGFEVQKQVQKVLSDRRSMLEGEQPLNWGAAEILSYATLLNEGYPIRFTGQDVGRGTFSHRYAVLHDQNTGECHTPLQHITDKTTFEIYDSLLSEEAVLAFEYGYATTRPQGLVIWEAQFGDFSNGAQVVIDQFISSGEHKWSRVCGLVLLLPHGYEGQ
;
A
#
# COMPACT_ATOMS: atom_id res chain seq x y z
N HIS A 1 -13.80 12.64 22.24
CA HIS A 1 -13.98 13.90 23.00
C HIS A 1 -12.84 14.83 22.61
N ASN A 2 -13.13 16.10 22.49
CA ASN A 2 -12.09 17.12 22.39
C ASN A 2 -11.81 17.72 23.80
N GLU A 3 -10.78 18.50 23.95
CA GLU A 3 -10.35 19.05 25.24
C GLU A 3 -11.34 20.05 25.86
N THR A 4 -12.28 20.56 25.07
CA THR A 4 -13.31 21.50 25.53
C THR A 4 -14.60 20.82 25.98
N ASP A 5 -14.73 19.49 25.70
CA ASP A 5 -15.91 18.73 26.09
C ASP A 5 -15.92 18.40 27.59
N GLU A 6 -17.08 18.46 28.23
CA GLU A 6 -17.30 17.95 29.58
C GLU A 6 -17.98 16.55 29.48
N PRO A 7 -17.18 15.47 29.45
CA PRO A 7 -17.73 14.14 29.18
C PRO A 7 -18.61 13.58 30.29
N SER A 8 -18.54 14.13 31.49
CA SER A 8 -19.44 13.70 32.57
C SER A 8 -20.91 14.09 32.32
N GLY A 9 -21.17 15.02 31.38
CA GLY A 9 -22.52 15.37 30.94
C GLY A 9 -23.24 14.23 30.23
N THR A 10 -22.48 13.38 29.52
CA THR A 10 -23.01 12.23 28.74
C THR A 10 -22.66 10.87 29.34
N GLN A 11 -21.50 10.76 30.01
CA GLN A 11 -21.02 9.51 30.65
C GLN A 11 -20.73 9.71 32.16
N PRO A 12 -21.71 10.06 33.00
CA PRO A 12 -21.47 10.42 34.41
C PRO A 12 -20.92 9.26 35.26
N LEU A 13 -21.38 8.04 35.04
CA LEU A 13 -20.94 6.88 35.82
C LEU A 13 -19.48 6.51 35.45
N MET A 14 -19.17 6.48 34.19
CA MET A 14 -17.81 6.20 33.72
C MET A 14 -16.81 7.22 34.26
N TYR A 15 -17.11 8.51 34.16
CA TYR A 15 -16.24 9.56 34.66
C TYR A 15 -16.15 9.65 36.19
N SER A 16 -17.15 9.18 36.92
CA SER A 16 -17.05 9.01 38.37
C SER A 16 -15.96 8.00 38.77
N VAL A 17 -15.76 6.96 37.95
CA VAL A 17 -14.70 5.96 38.10
C VAL A 17 -13.38 6.52 37.66
N ILE A 18 -13.32 7.13 36.45
CA ILE A 18 -12.10 7.68 35.85
C ILE A 18 -11.47 8.74 36.78
N ARG A 19 -12.27 9.65 37.31
CA ARG A 19 -11.76 10.71 38.20
C ARG A 19 -11.17 10.18 39.53
N LYS A 20 -11.56 8.99 39.96
CA LYS A 20 -11.02 8.32 41.15
C LYS A 20 -9.82 7.42 40.83
N HIS A 21 -9.59 7.12 39.55
CA HIS A 21 -8.51 6.25 39.12
C HIS A 21 -7.17 6.98 39.26
N ALA A 22 -6.18 6.32 39.87
CA ALA A 22 -4.85 6.89 39.98
C ALA A 22 -4.19 7.00 38.60
N PRO A 23 -3.45 8.09 38.32
CA PRO A 23 -2.71 8.21 37.07
C PRO A 23 -1.73 7.05 36.84
N VAL A 24 -1.52 6.66 35.59
CA VAL A 24 -0.61 5.55 35.22
C VAL A 24 0.78 5.75 35.80
N ARG A 25 1.28 6.97 35.83
CA ARG A 25 2.57 7.31 36.45
C ARG A 25 2.63 6.87 37.92
N GLU A 26 1.60 7.09 38.70
CA GLU A 26 1.57 6.72 40.11
C GLU A 26 1.46 5.21 40.33
N ILE A 27 0.65 4.55 39.50
CA ILE A 27 0.51 3.08 39.50
C ILE A 27 1.88 2.44 39.19
N TYR A 28 2.53 2.94 38.14
CA TYR A 28 3.82 2.40 37.73
C TYR A 28 4.93 2.70 38.74
N ALA A 29 4.99 3.92 39.28
CA ALA A 29 5.94 4.26 40.35
C ALA A 29 5.78 3.34 41.59
N LYS A 30 4.56 3.07 42.03
CA LYS A 30 4.30 2.12 43.12
C LYS A 30 4.81 0.72 42.80
N LYS A 31 4.62 0.25 41.56
CA LYS A 31 5.12 -1.05 41.11
C LYS A 31 6.66 -1.09 41.14
N LEU A 32 7.34 -0.06 40.68
CA LEU A 32 8.79 0.02 40.67
C LEU A 32 9.37 0.06 42.09
N VAL A 33 8.72 0.78 43.00
CA VAL A 33 9.10 0.79 44.43
C VAL A 33 8.90 -0.58 45.06
N ALA A 34 7.76 -1.23 44.80
CA ALA A 34 7.51 -2.57 45.35
C ALA A 34 8.48 -3.61 44.85
N ASN A 35 9.00 -3.46 43.63
CA ASN A 35 10.04 -4.33 43.05
C ASN A 35 11.47 -3.89 43.40
N ALA A 36 11.66 -2.93 44.33
CA ALA A 36 12.96 -2.38 44.72
C ALA A 36 13.82 -1.84 43.54
N VAL A 37 13.19 -1.41 42.46
CA VAL A 37 13.89 -0.81 41.29
C VAL A 37 14.22 0.67 41.55
N ILE A 38 13.35 1.36 42.32
CA ILE A 38 13.53 2.77 42.70
C ILE A 38 13.17 2.97 44.18
N GLU A 39 13.76 4.00 44.79
CA GLU A 39 13.45 4.40 46.17
C GLU A 39 12.04 5.05 46.24
N LYS A 40 11.41 4.99 47.43
CA LYS A 40 10.05 5.48 47.67
C LYS A 40 9.87 6.97 47.35
N ASP A 41 10.88 7.79 47.59
CA ASP A 41 10.87 9.24 47.40
C ASP A 41 11.39 9.66 46.01
N GLN A 42 12.00 8.75 45.29
CA GLN A 42 12.60 9.06 43.97
C GLN A 42 11.61 9.63 42.93
N PRO A 43 10.37 9.18 42.80
CA PRO A 43 9.41 9.79 41.85
C PRO A 43 9.14 11.27 42.16
N LYS A 44 9.11 11.64 43.45
CA LYS A 44 8.93 13.06 43.84
C LYS A 44 10.18 13.89 43.54
N LYS A 45 11.35 13.35 43.79
CA LYS A 45 12.62 14.00 43.45
C LYS A 45 12.74 14.27 41.96
N MET A 46 12.43 13.28 41.12
CA MET A 46 12.45 13.42 39.66
C MET A 46 11.51 14.54 39.18
N VAL A 47 10.30 14.63 39.71
CA VAL A 47 9.35 15.70 39.37
C VAL A 47 9.88 17.09 39.80
N ALA A 48 10.45 17.19 40.99
CA ALA A 48 10.99 18.45 41.50
C ALA A 48 12.21 18.90 40.68
N GLU A 49 13.09 18.01 40.32
CA GLU A 49 14.25 18.29 39.48
C GLU A 49 13.84 18.70 38.06
N TYR A 50 12.89 18.02 37.46
CA TYR A 50 12.36 18.37 36.15
C TYR A 50 11.74 19.77 36.14
N ARG A 51 10.94 20.13 37.15
CA ARG A 51 10.38 21.46 37.31
C ARG A 51 11.47 22.53 37.45
N LYS A 52 12.47 22.27 38.27
CA LYS A 52 13.59 23.18 38.44
C LYS A 52 14.33 23.46 37.14
N LEU A 53 14.55 22.43 36.33
CA LEU A 53 15.19 22.57 35.02
C LEU A 53 14.33 23.43 34.06
N LEU A 54 13.00 23.21 34.02
CA LEU A 54 12.09 24.02 33.24
C LEU A 54 12.06 25.49 33.69
N GLU A 55 12.04 25.75 35.01
CA GLU A 55 12.09 27.09 35.59
C GLU A 55 13.40 27.85 35.22
N GLN A 56 14.47 27.11 35.02
CA GLN A 56 15.76 27.63 34.56
C GLN A 56 15.87 27.82 33.05
N GLY A 57 14.78 27.51 32.28
CA GLY A 57 14.76 27.61 30.83
C GLY A 57 15.57 26.49 30.12
N ASN A 58 15.89 25.41 30.82
CA ASN A 58 16.66 24.33 30.25
C ASN A 58 15.76 23.40 29.38
N HIS A 59 16.32 22.93 28.26
CA HIS A 59 15.68 21.91 27.43
C HIS A 59 15.89 20.51 28.03
N VAL A 60 14.91 20.01 28.78
CA VAL A 60 14.98 18.71 29.47
C VAL A 60 14.84 17.51 28.57
N VAL A 61 14.37 17.68 27.31
CA VAL A 61 14.03 16.57 26.40
C VAL A 61 15.20 16.14 25.50
N LYS A 62 16.27 16.96 25.39
CA LYS A 62 17.41 16.66 24.50
C LYS A 62 18.09 15.31 24.73
N SER A 63 18.05 14.79 25.93
CA SER A 63 18.67 13.52 26.28
C SER A 63 17.73 12.30 26.12
N LEU A 64 16.43 12.55 25.94
CA LEU A 64 15.41 11.51 25.85
C LEU A 64 15.00 11.19 24.40
N VAL A 65 15.19 12.14 23.50
CA VAL A 65 14.91 11.94 22.07
C VAL A 65 16.15 11.35 21.43
N ARG A 66 16.17 10.05 21.27
CA ARG A 66 17.11 9.41 20.34
C ARG A 66 16.73 9.89 18.94
N GLU A 67 17.72 10.18 18.12
CA GLU A 67 17.45 10.36 16.69
C GLU A 67 16.68 9.13 16.20
N PRO A 68 15.57 9.34 15.50
CA PRO A 68 14.81 8.23 14.98
C PRO A 68 15.72 7.35 14.10
N ASN A 69 15.60 6.04 14.20
CA ASN A 69 16.35 5.14 13.32
C ASN A 69 15.91 5.45 11.87
N PRO A 70 16.82 5.92 10.99
CA PRO A 70 16.45 6.27 9.62
C PRO A 70 15.84 5.07 8.85
N GLU A 71 16.18 3.83 9.23
CA GLU A 71 15.58 2.63 8.63
C GLU A 71 14.06 2.49 8.88
N LEU A 72 13.52 3.22 9.87
CA LEU A 72 12.08 3.24 10.17
C LEU A 72 11.33 4.33 9.39
N PHE A 73 12.04 5.17 8.65
CA PHE A 73 11.46 6.26 7.87
C PHE A 73 11.38 5.89 6.40
N ILE A 74 10.23 6.19 5.80
CA ILE A 74 10.05 6.07 4.36
C ILE A 74 10.51 7.37 3.73
N ASP A 75 11.51 7.28 2.87
CA ASP A 75 12.06 8.44 2.18
C ASP A 75 11.26 8.75 0.91
N TRP A 76 10.47 9.80 0.97
CA TRP A 76 9.74 10.37 -0.16
C TRP A 76 10.48 11.54 -0.82
N SER A 77 11.63 11.97 -0.31
CA SER A 77 12.36 13.15 -0.81
C SER A 77 12.66 13.11 -2.32
N PRO A 78 12.93 11.96 -2.95
CA PRO A 78 13.14 11.90 -4.40
C PRO A 78 11.89 12.24 -5.24
N TYR A 79 10.69 12.22 -4.63
CA TYR A 79 9.42 12.34 -5.33
C TYR A 79 8.65 13.62 -5.01
N ILE A 80 9.18 14.48 -4.13
CA ILE A 80 8.54 15.73 -3.74
C ILE A 80 9.29 16.95 -4.30
N GLY A 81 8.59 18.10 -4.37
CA GLY A 81 9.19 19.34 -4.86
C GLY A 81 9.31 19.45 -6.38
N HIS A 82 8.74 18.49 -7.12
CA HIS A 82 8.67 18.51 -8.58
C HIS A 82 7.34 19.09 -9.07
N ALA A 83 7.31 19.51 -10.35
CA ALA A 83 6.04 19.80 -11.02
C ALA A 83 5.18 18.53 -11.02
N TRP A 84 3.87 18.66 -10.94
CA TRP A 84 2.95 17.52 -10.92
C TRP A 84 2.89 16.74 -12.26
N ILE A 85 3.43 17.31 -13.33
CA ILE A 85 3.62 16.64 -14.63
C ILE A 85 5.13 16.69 -14.98
N PRO A 86 5.99 15.93 -14.30
CA PRO A 86 7.40 15.82 -14.70
C PRO A 86 7.49 14.99 -15.97
N TYR A 87 8.42 15.37 -16.86
CA TYR A 87 8.77 14.50 -17.98
C TYR A 87 9.47 13.24 -17.46
N ALA A 88 9.02 12.09 -17.93
CA ALA A 88 9.68 10.81 -17.71
C ALA A 88 9.78 10.07 -19.06
N ASP A 89 10.96 9.53 -19.35
CA ASP A 89 11.14 8.62 -20.47
C ASP A 89 10.63 7.23 -20.08
N THR A 90 9.49 6.84 -20.66
CA THR A 90 8.85 5.55 -20.44
C THR A 90 9.11 4.56 -21.58
N SER A 91 10.02 4.88 -22.50
CA SER A 91 10.35 4.03 -23.63
C SER A 91 11.21 2.83 -23.19
N THR A 92 11.10 1.75 -23.96
CA THR A 92 11.97 0.57 -23.83
C THR A 92 12.28 0.02 -25.22
N THR A 93 13.33 -0.79 -25.33
CA THR A 93 13.73 -1.35 -26.61
C THR A 93 12.79 -2.49 -27.04
N LEU A 94 12.63 -2.68 -28.34
CA LEU A 94 11.85 -3.80 -28.89
C LEU A 94 12.42 -5.16 -28.46
N GLU A 95 13.74 -5.26 -28.35
CA GLU A 95 14.42 -6.46 -27.87
C GLU A 95 14.01 -6.80 -26.43
N ASN A 96 14.01 -5.79 -25.53
CA ASN A 96 13.56 -5.97 -24.16
C ASN A 96 12.08 -6.37 -24.11
N LEU A 97 11.19 -5.69 -24.87
CA LEU A 97 9.78 -6.04 -24.95
C LEU A 97 9.56 -7.50 -25.37
N LYS A 98 10.26 -7.97 -26.39
CA LYS A 98 10.18 -9.36 -26.85
C LYS A 98 10.66 -10.33 -25.77
N ALA A 99 11.78 -10.02 -25.12
CA ALA A 99 12.35 -10.89 -24.08
C ALA A 99 11.43 -11.03 -22.87
N VAL A 100 10.92 -9.92 -22.32
CA VAL A 100 10.00 -9.96 -21.15
C VAL A 100 8.62 -10.47 -21.53
N GLY A 101 8.12 -10.17 -22.72
CA GLY A 101 6.83 -10.62 -23.21
C GLY A 101 6.78 -12.13 -23.46
N ALA A 102 7.86 -12.73 -23.93
CA ALA A 102 7.98 -14.18 -24.05
C ALA A 102 7.81 -14.86 -22.67
N LYS A 103 8.54 -14.38 -21.65
CA LYS A 103 8.43 -14.87 -20.27
C LYS A 103 7.02 -14.64 -19.68
N ALA A 104 6.46 -13.45 -19.90
CA ALA A 104 5.10 -13.12 -19.40
C ALA A 104 3.97 -13.93 -20.05
N SER A 105 4.27 -14.69 -21.11
CA SER A 105 3.33 -15.58 -21.80
C SER A 105 3.72 -17.07 -21.67
N GLU A 106 4.68 -17.36 -20.81
CA GLU A 106 5.14 -18.74 -20.60
C GLU A 106 4.13 -19.53 -19.78
N VAL A 107 3.90 -20.78 -20.21
CA VAL A 107 3.05 -21.73 -19.55
C VAL A 107 3.91 -22.95 -19.20
N PRO A 108 3.91 -23.44 -17.95
CA PRO A 108 4.70 -24.60 -17.56
C PRO A 108 4.39 -25.85 -18.38
N GLU A 109 5.37 -26.74 -18.53
CA GLU A 109 5.17 -28.02 -19.19
C GLU A 109 4.12 -28.87 -18.46
N GLY A 110 3.18 -29.42 -19.22
CA GLY A 110 2.07 -30.21 -18.65
C GLY A 110 0.92 -29.39 -18.06
N PHE A 111 1.01 -28.06 -18.06
CA PHE A 111 -0.04 -27.17 -17.55
C PHE A 111 -1.06 -26.89 -18.65
N GLU A 112 -2.32 -27.26 -18.43
CA GLU A 112 -3.39 -27.14 -19.42
C GLU A 112 -4.30 -25.94 -19.11
N VAL A 113 -4.23 -24.88 -19.94
CA VAL A 113 -5.10 -23.70 -19.81
C VAL A 113 -6.38 -23.86 -20.63
N GLN A 114 -7.45 -23.18 -20.20
CA GLN A 114 -8.72 -23.13 -20.91
C GLN A 114 -8.54 -22.53 -22.32
N LYS A 115 -9.28 -23.03 -23.31
CA LYS A 115 -9.10 -22.67 -24.74
C LYS A 115 -9.14 -21.18 -25.05
N GLN A 116 -10.00 -20.40 -24.37
CA GLN A 116 -10.07 -18.96 -24.56
C GLN A 116 -8.80 -18.28 -24.03
N VAL A 117 -8.29 -18.73 -22.88
CA VAL A 117 -7.01 -18.25 -22.30
C VAL A 117 -5.86 -18.58 -23.23
N GLN A 118 -5.83 -19.81 -23.75
CA GLN A 118 -4.82 -20.22 -24.73
C GLN A 118 -4.82 -19.33 -25.97
N LYS A 119 -6.03 -18.95 -26.45
CA LYS A 119 -6.15 -18.00 -27.57
C LYS A 119 -5.55 -16.64 -27.20
N VAL A 120 -5.88 -16.07 -26.02
CA VAL A 120 -5.33 -14.78 -25.58
C VAL A 120 -3.79 -14.83 -25.52
N LEU A 121 -3.21 -15.90 -24.98
CA LEU A 121 -1.75 -16.06 -24.93
C LEU A 121 -1.12 -16.19 -26.33
N SER A 122 -1.79 -16.90 -27.24
CA SER A 122 -1.36 -17.00 -28.64
C SER A 122 -1.41 -15.65 -29.35
N ASP A 123 -2.51 -14.91 -29.20
CA ASP A 123 -2.67 -13.58 -29.78
C ASP A 123 -1.58 -12.61 -29.28
N ARG A 124 -1.24 -12.67 -27.99
CA ARG A 124 -0.14 -11.86 -27.41
C ARG A 124 1.22 -12.18 -28.05
N ARG A 125 1.50 -13.46 -28.31
CA ARG A 125 2.74 -13.85 -29.03
C ARG A 125 2.78 -13.25 -30.43
N SER A 126 1.69 -13.34 -31.18
CA SER A 126 1.57 -12.72 -32.51
C SER A 126 1.73 -11.18 -32.44
N MET A 127 1.21 -10.53 -31.40
CA MET A 127 1.39 -9.10 -31.15
C MET A 127 2.87 -8.76 -30.89
N LEU A 128 3.59 -9.59 -30.11
CA LEU A 128 5.03 -9.42 -29.86
C LEU A 128 5.87 -9.57 -31.12
N GLU A 129 5.49 -10.43 -32.04
CA GLU A 129 6.16 -10.59 -33.33
C GLU A 129 5.79 -9.48 -34.34
N GLY A 130 4.83 -8.62 -34.00
CA GLY A 130 4.40 -7.52 -34.87
C GLY A 130 3.43 -7.94 -35.97
N GLU A 131 2.85 -9.13 -35.87
CA GLU A 131 1.85 -9.63 -36.83
C GLU A 131 0.50 -8.94 -36.67
N GLN A 132 0.24 -8.39 -35.49
CA GLN A 132 -0.96 -7.61 -35.17
C GLN A 132 -0.63 -6.53 -34.12
N PRO A 133 -1.42 -5.43 -34.05
CA PRO A 133 -1.18 -4.36 -33.07
C PRO A 133 -1.45 -4.85 -31.66
N LEU A 134 -0.74 -4.25 -30.67
CA LEU A 134 -0.99 -4.49 -29.25
C LEU A 134 -2.38 -4.05 -28.88
N ASN A 135 -3.10 -4.90 -28.16
CA ASN A 135 -4.31 -4.51 -27.46
C ASN A 135 -3.97 -4.04 -26.02
N TRP A 136 -4.97 -3.51 -25.32
CA TRP A 136 -4.80 -3.01 -23.95
C TRP A 136 -4.20 -4.06 -23.00
N GLY A 137 -4.78 -5.28 -22.98
CA GLY A 137 -4.31 -6.33 -22.08
C GLY A 137 -2.86 -6.76 -22.32
N ALA A 138 -2.43 -6.81 -23.59
CA ALA A 138 -1.04 -7.09 -23.94
C ALA A 138 -0.11 -5.94 -23.52
N ALA A 139 -0.48 -4.69 -23.79
CA ALA A 139 0.31 -3.53 -23.40
C ALA A 139 0.45 -3.40 -21.88
N GLU A 140 -0.61 -3.68 -21.14
CA GLU A 140 -0.63 -3.69 -19.68
C GLU A 140 0.34 -4.75 -19.11
N ILE A 141 0.25 -6.00 -19.56
CA ILE A 141 1.15 -7.08 -19.13
C ILE A 141 2.61 -6.77 -19.47
N LEU A 142 2.88 -6.20 -20.66
CA LEU A 142 4.22 -5.80 -21.05
C LEU A 142 4.77 -4.67 -20.17
N SER A 143 3.94 -3.71 -19.78
CA SER A 143 4.33 -2.63 -18.87
C SER A 143 4.72 -3.19 -17.50
N TYR A 144 3.97 -4.13 -16.97
CA TYR A 144 4.33 -4.80 -15.71
C TYR A 144 5.62 -5.61 -15.85
N ALA A 145 5.76 -6.37 -16.93
CA ALA A 145 6.95 -7.17 -17.17
C ALA A 145 8.23 -6.33 -17.32
N THR A 146 8.15 -5.16 -17.97
CA THR A 146 9.30 -4.24 -18.08
C THR A 146 9.68 -3.64 -16.73
N LEU A 147 8.71 -3.17 -15.93
CA LEU A 147 8.96 -2.63 -14.59
C LEU A 147 9.59 -3.68 -13.67
N LEU A 148 9.09 -4.91 -13.69
CA LEU A 148 9.66 -6.01 -12.91
C LEU A 148 11.10 -6.30 -13.34
N ASN A 149 11.39 -6.33 -14.65
CA ASN A 149 12.74 -6.55 -15.17
C ASN A 149 13.71 -5.44 -14.75
N GLU A 150 13.22 -4.22 -14.60
CA GLU A 150 13.96 -3.06 -14.08
C GLU A 150 14.12 -3.07 -12.55
N GLY A 151 13.43 -3.98 -11.84
CA GLY A 151 13.56 -4.15 -10.40
C GLY A 151 12.50 -3.43 -9.57
N TYR A 152 11.41 -2.95 -10.18
CA TYR A 152 10.29 -2.34 -9.47
C TYR A 152 9.29 -3.40 -9.03
N PRO A 153 9.03 -3.56 -7.71
CA PRO A 153 8.00 -4.48 -7.22
C PRO A 153 6.61 -3.97 -7.58
N ILE A 154 5.70 -4.90 -7.87
CA ILE A 154 4.33 -4.57 -8.21
C ILE A 154 3.39 -5.29 -7.26
N ARG A 155 2.45 -4.54 -6.68
CA ARG A 155 1.33 -5.06 -5.91
C ARG A 155 0.02 -4.63 -6.57
N PHE A 156 -0.81 -5.60 -6.90
CA PHE A 156 -2.05 -5.39 -7.63
C PHE A 156 -3.22 -6.03 -6.88
N THR A 157 -4.23 -5.26 -6.53
CA THR A 157 -5.36 -5.73 -5.73
C THR A 157 -6.68 -5.17 -6.24
N GLY A 158 -7.73 -5.97 -6.17
CA GLY A 158 -9.09 -5.61 -6.53
C GLY A 158 -9.94 -6.86 -6.72
N GLN A 159 -11.15 -6.72 -7.22
CA GLN A 159 -12.02 -7.84 -7.55
C GLN A 159 -11.68 -8.36 -8.95
N ASP A 160 -11.54 -9.68 -9.10
CA ASP A 160 -11.22 -10.36 -10.37
C ASP A 160 -9.96 -9.83 -11.09
N VAL A 161 -9.00 -9.24 -10.39
CA VAL A 161 -7.81 -8.63 -11.00
C VAL A 161 -6.90 -9.65 -11.68
N GLY A 162 -6.90 -10.90 -11.22
CA GLY A 162 -6.13 -11.99 -11.84
C GLY A 162 -6.54 -12.25 -13.29
N ARG A 163 -7.84 -12.17 -13.58
CA ARG A 163 -8.44 -12.31 -14.92
C ARG A 163 -8.57 -10.98 -15.64
N GLY A 164 -8.86 -9.91 -14.88
CA GLY A 164 -9.34 -8.62 -15.35
C GLY A 164 -10.85 -8.64 -15.64
N THR A 165 -11.55 -7.52 -15.34
CA THR A 165 -13.01 -7.40 -15.48
C THR A 165 -13.51 -7.83 -16.86
N PHE A 166 -12.81 -7.47 -17.92
CA PHE A 166 -13.17 -7.80 -19.30
C PHE A 166 -12.46 -9.05 -19.85
N SER A 167 -11.97 -9.94 -18.97
CA SER A 167 -11.21 -11.14 -19.37
C SER A 167 -10.02 -10.79 -20.29
N HIS A 168 -9.39 -9.65 -20.04
CA HIS A 168 -8.34 -9.08 -20.89
C HIS A 168 -6.93 -9.32 -20.31
N ARG A 169 -6.81 -9.55 -18.99
CA ARG A 169 -5.51 -9.62 -18.32
C ARG A 169 -4.95 -11.04 -18.26
N TYR A 170 -5.67 -11.96 -17.64
CA TYR A 170 -5.20 -13.32 -17.38
C TYR A 170 -3.74 -13.36 -16.88
N ALA A 171 -3.46 -12.57 -15.83
CA ALA A 171 -2.18 -12.58 -15.16
C ALA A 171 -1.98 -13.84 -14.29
N VAL A 172 -3.09 -14.43 -13.85
CA VAL A 172 -3.12 -15.71 -13.15
C VAL A 172 -3.76 -16.76 -14.06
N LEU A 173 -3.03 -17.83 -14.35
CA LEU A 173 -3.46 -18.95 -15.14
C LEU A 173 -3.89 -20.09 -14.22
N HIS A 174 -4.88 -20.89 -14.64
CA HIS A 174 -5.38 -22.03 -13.88
C HIS A 174 -5.30 -23.29 -14.71
N ASP A 175 -4.69 -24.32 -14.16
CA ASP A 175 -4.64 -25.65 -14.78
C ASP A 175 -6.03 -26.31 -14.75
N GLN A 176 -6.47 -26.77 -15.90
CA GLN A 176 -7.83 -27.33 -16.05
C GLN A 176 -7.98 -28.73 -15.42
N ASN A 177 -6.88 -29.44 -15.13
CA ASN A 177 -6.89 -30.79 -14.57
C ASN A 177 -6.66 -30.78 -13.06
N THR A 178 -5.74 -29.93 -12.58
CA THR A 178 -5.31 -29.87 -11.17
C THR A 178 -5.91 -28.72 -10.39
N GLY A 179 -6.31 -27.63 -11.07
CA GLY A 179 -6.73 -26.37 -10.45
C GLY A 179 -5.56 -25.53 -9.90
N GLU A 180 -4.30 -25.95 -10.12
CA GLU A 180 -3.13 -25.20 -9.72
C GLU A 180 -3.06 -23.86 -10.45
N CYS A 181 -2.49 -22.86 -9.78
CA CYS A 181 -2.31 -21.51 -10.33
C CYS A 181 -0.87 -21.28 -10.77
N HIS A 182 -0.70 -20.60 -11.88
CA HIS A 182 0.59 -20.10 -12.35
C HIS A 182 0.49 -18.64 -12.72
N THR A 183 1.43 -17.83 -12.25
CA THR A 183 1.49 -16.38 -12.50
C THR A 183 2.78 -16.07 -13.25
N PRO A 184 2.77 -15.97 -14.60
CA PRO A 184 4.00 -15.78 -15.38
C PRO A 184 4.83 -14.57 -14.97
N LEU A 185 4.18 -13.47 -14.56
CA LEU A 185 4.84 -12.24 -14.12
C LEU A 185 5.73 -12.44 -12.87
N GLN A 186 5.48 -13.46 -12.05
CA GLN A 186 6.33 -13.80 -10.90
C GLN A 186 7.69 -14.41 -11.33
N HIS A 187 7.82 -14.81 -12.58
CA HIS A 187 9.01 -15.46 -13.13
C HIS A 187 9.83 -14.57 -14.09
N ILE A 188 9.48 -13.28 -14.17
CA ILE A 188 10.24 -12.31 -15.01
C ILE A 188 11.66 -12.16 -14.48
N THR A 189 11.82 -12.05 -13.17
CA THR A 189 13.11 -11.80 -12.51
C THR A 189 13.08 -12.25 -11.06
N ASP A 190 14.25 -12.58 -10.51
CA ASP A 190 14.44 -12.88 -9.08
C ASP A 190 14.74 -11.62 -8.24
N LYS A 191 14.85 -10.44 -8.88
CA LYS A 191 15.26 -9.19 -8.22
C LYS A 191 14.13 -8.53 -7.45
N THR A 192 12.89 -8.79 -7.83
CA THR A 192 11.69 -8.15 -7.26
C THR A 192 10.48 -9.05 -7.33
N THR A 193 9.35 -8.62 -6.78
CA THR A 193 8.13 -9.42 -6.64
C THR A 193 6.98 -8.84 -7.44
N PHE A 194 6.15 -9.75 -7.96
CA PHE A 194 4.82 -9.46 -8.47
C PHE A 194 3.78 -10.10 -7.55
N GLU A 195 2.96 -9.29 -6.94
CA GLU A 195 1.87 -9.72 -6.06
C GLU A 195 0.54 -9.33 -6.68
N ILE A 196 -0.39 -10.28 -6.77
CA ILE A 196 -1.73 -10.05 -7.30
C ILE A 196 -2.76 -10.76 -6.44
N TYR A 197 -3.80 -10.04 -6.03
CA TYR A 197 -4.80 -10.52 -5.08
C TYR A 197 -6.22 -10.20 -5.53
N ASP A 198 -7.00 -11.22 -5.82
CA ASP A 198 -8.45 -11.10 -5.98
C ASP A 198 -9.08 -10.91 -4.60
N SER A 199 -9.58 -9.70 -4.32
CA SER A 199 -10.15 -9.37 -3.03
C SER A 199 -11.66 -9.59 -3.01
N LEU A 200 -12.17 -10.12 -1.89
CA LEU A 200 -13.60 -10.26 -1.60
C LEU A 200 -14.14 -9.11 -0.73
N LEU A 201 -13.28 -8.16 -0.36
CA LEU A 201 -13.66 -7.03 0.47
C LEU A 201 -14.36 -5.95 -0.35
N SER A 202 -15.03 -5.01 0.35
CA SER A 202 -15.63 -3.84 -0.30
C SER A 202 -14.56 -2.95 -0.93
N GLU A 203 -14.95 -2.16 -1.91
CA GLU A 203 -14.06 -1.21 -2.60
C GLU A 203 -13.39 -0.25 -1.62
N GLU A 204 -14.14 0.26 -0.63
CA GLU A 204 -13.62 1.12 0.42
C GLU A 204 -12.51 0.44 1.24
N ALA A 205 -12.74 -0.80 1.66
CA ALA A 205 -11.78 -1.52 2.50
C ALA A 205 -10.48 -1.81 1.76
N VAL A 206 -10.57 -2.24 0.49
CA VAL A 206 -9.39 -2.56 -0.34
C VAL A 206 -8.62 -1.30 -0.69
N LEU A 207 -9.30 -0.26 -1.15
CA LEU A 207 -8.65 1.00 -1.52
C LEU A 207 -7.97 1.66 -0.30
N ALA A 208 -8.62 1.64 0.86
CA ALA A 208 -8.03 2.17 2.09
C ALA A 208 -6.76 1.42 2.50
N PHE A 209 -6.77 0.09 2.37
CA PHE A 209 -5.59 -0.72 2.64
C PHE A 209 -4.45 -0.40 1.66
N GLU A 210 -4.75 -0.38 0.37
CA GLU A 210 -3.73 -0.12 -0.66
C GLU A 210 -3.18 1.32 -0.61
N TYR A 211 -3.99 2.29 -0.19
CA TYR A 211 -3.49 3.63 0.15
C TYR A 211 -2.43 3.56 1.26
N GLY A 212 -2.74 2.90 2.38
CA GLY A 212 -1.79 2.74 3.48
C GLY A 212 -0.51 2.03 3.04
N TYR A 213 -0.63 0.97 2.25
CA TYR A 213 0.51 0.25 1.70
C TYR A 213 1.36 1.14 0.78
N ALA A 214 0.73 1.87 -0.15
CA ALA A 214 1.41 2.74 -1.11
C ALA A 214 2.20 3.87 -0.42
N THR A 215 1.69 4.43 0.68
CA THR A 215 2.40 5.47 1.44
C THR A 215 3.71 4.99 2.06
N THR A 216 3.92 3.68 2.17
CA THR A 216 5.13 3.06 2.72
C THR A 216 6.05 2.44 1.66
N ARG A 217 5.69 2.51 0.37
CA ARG A 217 6.43 1.85 -0.73
C ARG A 217 6.65 2.77 -1.93
N PRO A 218 7.45 3.85 -1.77
CA PRO A 218 7.69 4.82 -2.84
C PRO A 218 8.38 4.20 -4.09
N GLN A 219 9.14 3.11 -3.93
CA GLN A 219 9.86 2.44 -5.02
C GLN A 219 9.05 1.33 -5.69
N GLY A 220 7.80 1.13 -5.31
CA GLY A 220 6.94 0.08 -5.86
C GLY A 220 5.73 0.64 -6.59
N LEU A 221 5.24 -0.10 -7.56
CA LEU A 221 3.96 0.18 -8.19
C LEU A 221 2.85 -0.53 -7.41
N VAL A 222 1.97 0.25 -6.79
CA VAL A 222 0.78 -0.24 -6.10
C VAL A 222 -0.44 0.11 -6.92
N ILE A 223 -1.25 -0.89 -7.25
CA ILE A 223 -2.43 -0.74 -8.10
C ILE A 223 -3.65 -1.26 -7.36
N TRP A 224 -4.70 -0.47 -7.36
CA TRP A 224 -6.05 -0.91 -7.04
C TRP A 224 -6.94 -0.81 -8.28
N GLU A 225 -7.68 -1.86 -8.59
CA GLU A 225 -8.67 -1.87 -9.67
C GLU A 225 -10.06 -2.09 -9.10
N ALA A 226 -10.99 -1.18 -9.43
CA ALA A 226 -12.40 -1.40 -9.18
C ALA A 226 -12.93 -2.50 -10.11
N GLN A 227 -13.95 -3.27 -9.68
CA GLN A 227 -14.61 -4.26 -10.55
C GLN A 227 -15.14 -3.59 -11.84
N PHE A 228 -15.81 -2.45 -11.70
CA PHE A 228 -16.07 -1.44 -12.72
C PHE A 228 -15.71 -0.08 -12.15
N GLY A 229 -15.28 0.85 -13.00
CA GLY A 229 -14.88 2.20 -12.56
C GLY A 229 -15.97 2.92 -11.76
N ASP A 230 -17.24 2.67 -12.06
CA ASP A 230 -18.40 3.21 -11.35
C ASP A 230 -18.41 2.86 -9.86
N PHE A 231 -17.88 1.70 -9.48
CA PHE A 231 -17.85 1.26 -8.08
C PHE A 231 -16.83 2.00 -7.23
N SER A 232 -15.99 2.85 -7.83
CA SER A 232 -15.13 3.76 -7.07
C SER A 232 -15.94 4.71 -6.17
N ASN A 233 -17.21 4.95 -6.47
CA ASN A 233 -18.11 5.73 -5.63
C ASN A 233 -18.28 5.11 -4.23
N GLY A 234 -18.24 3.79 -4.10
CA GLY A 234 -18.26 3.08 -2.82
C GLY A 234 -17.00 3.30 -1.98
N ALA A 235 -15.93 3.82 -2.57
CA ALA A 235 -14.66 4.16 -1.91
C ALA A 235 -14.37 5.67 -1.94
N GLN A 236 -15.35 6.51 -2.27
CA GLN A 236 -15.17 7.96 -2.47
C GLN A 236 -14.56 8.65 -1.25
N VAL A 237 -14.91 8.22 -0.05
CA VAL A 237 -14.37 8.78 1.19
C VAL A 237 -12.84 8.59 1.28
N VAL A 238 -12.32 7.46 0.81
CA VAL A 238 -10.88 7.18 0.78
C VAL A 238 -10.19 8.08 -0.26
N ILE A 239 -10.82 8.26 -1.42
CA ILE A 239 -10.30 9.12 -2.47
C ILE A 239 -10.21 10.57 -1.97
N ASP A 240 -11.29 11.12 -1.41
CA ASP A 240 -11.37 12.53 -1.04
C ASP A 240 -10.57 12.85 0.23
N GLN A 241 -10.65 12.00 1.24
CA GLN A 241 -10.11 12.30 2.57
C GLN A 241 -8.66 11.85 2.76
N PHE A 242 -8.17 10.92 1.95
CA PHE A 242 -6.84 10.33 2.08
C PHE A 242 -6.00 10.51 0.82
N ILE A 243 -6.42 9.99 -0.33
CA ILE A 243 -5.60 9.99 -1.54
C ILE A 243 -5.37 11.42 -2.05
N SER A 244 -6.44 12.17 -2.29
CA SER A 244 -6.35 13.52 -2.86
C SER A 244 -5.95 14.60 -1.87
N SER A 245 -6.16 14.39 -0.58
CA SER A 245 -5.92 15.40 0.47
C SER A 245 -4.82 15.04 1.47
N GLY A 246 -4.28 13.83 1.42
CA GLY A 246 -3.32 13.33 2.38
C GLY A 246 -2.00 14.11 2.41
N GLU A 247 -1.53 14.54 1.25
CA GLU A 247 -0.32 15.38 1.16
C GLU A 247 -0.53 16.71 1.88
N HIS A 248 -1.65 17.39 1.63
CA HIS A 248 -1.95 18.65 2.27
C HIS A 248 -2.19 18.55 3.78
N LYS A 249 -2.92 17.52 4.23
CA LYS A 249 -3.27 17.33 5.64
C LYS A 249 -2.11 16.83 6.49
N TRP A 250 -1.30 15.92 5.96
CA TRP A 250 -0.35 15.13 6.75
C TRP A 250 1.03 15.03 6.13
N SER A 251 1.29 15.73 5.03
CA SER A 251 2.52 15.60 4.24
C SER A 251 2.77 14.13 3.82
N ARG A 252 1.69 13.40 3.51
CA ARG A 252 1.72 12.01 3.07
C ARG A 252 1.55 11.93 1.56
N VAL A 253 2.62 11.57 0.88
CA VAL A 253 2.61 11.33 -0.57
C VAL A 253 2.20 9.88 -0.83
N CYS A 254 1.51 9.64 -1.93
CA CYS A 254 1.01 8.33 -2.32
C CYS A 254 1.17 8.11 -3.82
N GLY A 255 1.82 7.03 -4.21
CA GLY A 255 2.01 6.62 -5.61
C GLY A 255 0.98 5.57 -6.08
N LEU A 256 -0.17 5.47 -5.40
CA LEU A 256 -1.21 4.51 -5.75
C LEU A 256 -1.82 4.83 -7.12
N VAL A 257 -1.93 3.81 -7.96
CA VAL A 257 -2.61 3.88 -9.26
C VAL A 257 -4.00 3.26 -9.13
N LEU A 258 -5.01 3.97 -9.60
CA LEU A 258 -6.38 3.49 -9.67
C LEU A 258 -6.70 3.10 -11.11
N LEU A 259 -7.11 1.86 -11.32
CA LEU A 259 -7.66 1.39 -12.59
C LEU A 259 -9.18 1.33 -12.48
N LEU A 260 -9.84 2.05 -13.37
CA LEU A 260 -11.31 2.23 -13.39
C LEU A 260 -11.86 1.73 -14.74
N PRO A 261 -11.94 0.40 -14.91
CA PRO A 261 -12.34 -0.17 -16.20
C PRO A 261 -13.79 0.16 -16.55
N HIS A 262 -14.01 0.57 -17.80
CA HIS A 262 -15.33 0.84 -18.37
C HIS A 262 -15.49 0.12 -19.70
N GLY A 263 -16.73 -0.29 -20.01
CA GLY A 263 -17.13 -0.65 -21.36
C GLY A 263 -17.54 0.58 -22.18
N TYR A 264 -18.10 0.36 -23.35
CA TYR A 264 -18.71 1.43 -24.15
C TYR A 264 -19.97 2.00 -23.50
N GLU A 265 -20.65 1.17 -22.73
CA GLU A 265 -21.86 1.50 -21.98
C GLU A 265 -21.44 1.58 -20.50
N GLY A 266 -20.76 2.68 -20.13
CA GLY A 266 -20.45 3.00 -18.73
C GLY A 266 -21.75 3.26 -17.96
N GLN A 267 -21.80 2.87 -16.70
CA GLN A 267 -22.93 3.16 -15.81
C GLN A 267 -22.64 4.42 -15.01
#